data_03ae420d2565f085d77d66635eb87974
#
_entry.id   03ae420d2565f085d77d66635eb87974
#
_cell.length_a   1.000
_cell.length_b   1.000
_cell.length_c   1.000
_cell.angle_alpha   90.00
_cell.angle_beta   90.00
_cell.angle_gamma   90.00
#
_symmetry.space_group_name_H-M   'P 1'
#
loop_
_entity.id
_entity.type
_entity.pdbx_description
1 polymer ?
#
loop_
_entity_poly.entity_id
_entity_poly.type
_entity_poly.pdbx_seq_one_letter_code
_entity_poly.pdbx_strand_id
1 'polypeptide(L)'
;MPKNILKRAEKLLYIEGRVIKVPIINEKDKKDELILLTNLPQNILDAYEIADLYRDRWEIEVNYDRLKNKMEIENYSGKLEQTVKQDFYSSIYIFNLAMILKNNIQKHLERKNKKKREKENKEYRTNINTLIGRIKNKLLDLFTSDNEEMKMIFERIIKRGVKDIYLYDFNRSKKQWHEKTFVGKFRFNQRRNI
;
A
#
# COMPACT_ATOMS: atom_id res chain seq x y z
N MET A 1 7.69 -25.73 -9.88
CA MET A 1 7.09 -25.11 -11.08
C MET A 1 6.12 -26.11 -11.72
N PRO A 2 4.88 -25.71 -12.09
CA PRO A 2 3.95 -26.60 -12.77
C PRO A 2 4.51 -27.07 -14.12
N LYS A 3 4.42 -28.38 -14.40
CA LYS A 3 4.93 -29.00 -15.63
C LYS A 3 4.39 -28.35 -16.93
N ASN A 4 3.22 -27.71 -16.87
CA ASN A 4 2.63 -26.99 -18.01
C ASN A 4 3.35 -25.70 -18.39
N ILE A 5 4.03 -25.04 -17.45
CA ILE A 5 4.81 -23.81 -17.71
C ILE A 5 6.11 -24.18 -18.41
N LEU A 6 6.77 -25.27 -18.00
CA LEU A 6 7.99 -25.77 -18.65
C LEU A 6 7.73 -26.18 -20.09
N LYS A 7 6.66 -26.95 -20.37
CA LYS A 7 6.29 -27.33 -21.75
C LYS A 7 5.93 -26.16 -22.67
N ARG A 8 5.47 -25.03 -22.08
CA ARG A 8 5.19 -23.80 -22.84
C ARG A 8 6.47 -23.01 -23.11
N ALA A 9 7.41 -23.01 -22.18
CA ALA A 9 8.73 -22.39 -22.36
C ALA A 9 9.61 -23.10 -23.41
N GLU A 10 9.51 -24.43 -23.49
CA GLU A 10 10.23 -25.23 -24.50
C GLU A 10 9.77 -24.95 -25.94
N LYS A 11 8.57 -24.41 -26.14
CA LYS A 11 8.05 -24.01 -27.47
C LYS A 11 8.44 -22.60 -27.90
N LEU A 12 8.95 -21.77 -27.00
CA LEU A 12 9.36 -20.40 -27.29
C LEU A 12 10.86 -20.37 -27.53
N LEU A 13 11.25 -20.32 -28.80
CA LEU A 13 12.65 -20.17 -29.21
C LEU A 13 13.24 -18.80 -28.86
N TYR A 14 12.39 -17.78 -28.64
CA TYR A 14 12.78 -16.43 -28.24
C TYR A 14 11.62 -15.70 -27.56
N ILE A 15 11.98 -14.72 -26.76
CA ILE A 15 11.03 -13.76 -26.16
C ILE A 15 11.39 -12.39 -26.70
N GLU A 16 10.44 -11.75 -27.38
CA GLU A 16 10.59 -10.36 -27.81
C GLU A 16 10.33 -9.41 -26.64
N GLY A 17 11.26 -8.50 -26.42
CA GLY A 17 11.16 -7.52 -25.34
C GLY A 17 12.00 -6.29 -25.61
N ARG A 18 11.66 -5.19 -24.91
CA ARG A 18 12.33 -3.90 -24.97
C ARG A 18 13.12 -3.68 -23.68
N VAL A 19 14.40 -3.34 -23.79
CA VAL A 19 15.22 -2.88 -22.67
C VAL A 19 15.13 -1.36 -22.59
N ILE A 20 14.83 -0.86 -21.42
CA ILE A 20 14.70 0.57 -21.13
C ILE A 20 15.78 0.96 -20.13
N LYS A 21 16.47 2.05 -20.41
CA LYS A 21 17.44 2.66 -19.50
C LYS A 21 16.98 4.07 -19.18
N VAL A 22 16.76 4.35 -17.90
CA VAL A 22 16.36 5.68 -17.41
C VAL A 22 17.38 6.14 -16.38
N PRO A 23 17.97 7.34 -16.55
CA PRO A 23 18.88 7.89 -15.57
C PRO A 23 18.12 8.21 -14.28
N ILE A 24 18.64 7.77 -13.14
CA ILE A 24 18.13 8.10 -11.82
C ILE A 24 19.20 8.77 -10.98
N ILE A 25 18.77 9.67 -10.09
CA ILE A 25 19.65 10.30 -9.13
C ILE A 25 19.43 9.62 -7.79
N ASN A 26 20.44 8.94 -7.28
CA ASN A 26 20.39 8.30 -5.98
C ASN A 26 20.45 9.33 -4.83
N GLU A 27 19.99 8.95 -3.64
CA GLU A 27 20.00 9.77 -2.40
C GLU A 27 21.39 10.35 -2.04
N LYS A 28 22.45 9.90 -2.71
CA LYS A 28 23.84 10.35 -2.53
C LYS A 28 24.38 11.18 -3.70
N ASP A 29 23.47 11.79 -4.49
CA ASP A 29 23.78 12.54 -5.72
C ASP A 29 24.63 11.76 -6.76
N LYS A 30 24.67 10.43 -6.66
CA LYS A 30 25.31 9.59 -7.66
C LYS A 30 24.32 9.32 -8.80
N LYS A 31 24.79 9.58 -10.01
CA LYS A 31 24.07 9.17 -11.22
C LYS A 31 24.07 7.65 -11.30
N ASP A 32 22.91 7.05 -11.43
CA ASP A 32 22.69 5.63 -11.59
C ASP A 32 21.70 5.41 -12.74
N GLU A 33 21.58 4.20 -13.24
CA GLU A 33 20.67 3.87 -14.33
C GLU A 33 19.66 2.81 -13.86
N LEU A 34 18.38 3.09 -14.05
CA LEU A 34 17.33 2.08 -13.93
C LEU A 34 17.23 1.33 -15.25
N ILE A 35 17.49 0.03 -15.22
CA ILE A 35 17.37 -0.85 -16.38
C ILE A 35 16.15 -1.74 -16.19
N LEU A 36 15.19 -1.63 -17.09
CA LEU A 36 13.95 -2.41 -17.08
C LEU A 36 13.80 -3.20 -18.39
N LEU A 37 13.23 -4.40 -18.26
CA LEU A 37 12.82 -5.23 -19.40
C LEU A 37 11.30 -5.28 -19.44
N THR A 38 10.71 -5.00 -20.60
CA THR A 38 9.27 -5.04 -20.80
C THR A 38 8.91 -5.59 -22.18
N ASN A 39 7.74 -6.21 -22.30
CA ASN A 39 7.13 -6.58 -23.57
C ASN A 39 6.11 -5.54 -24.07
N LEU A 40 5.91 -4.43 -23.33
CA LEU A 40 5.02 -3.35 -23.75
C LEU A 40 5.66 -2.57 -24.90
N PRO A 41 4.95 -2.37 -26.02
CA PRO A 41 5.45 -1.60 -27.16
C PRO A 41 5.57 -0.10 -26.82
N GLN A 42 6.47 0.58 -27.53
CA GLN A 42 6.81 1.98 -27.25
C GLN A 42 5.66 2.96 -27.52
N ASN A 43 4.74 2.61 -28.40
CA ASN A 43 3.56 3.42 -28.69
C ASN A 43 2.47 3.38 -27.61
N ILE A 44 2.59 2.43 -26.65
CA ILE A 44 1.66 2.34 -25.51
C ILE A 44 2.20 3.14 -24.33
N LEU A 45 3.47 2.92 -23.98
CA LEU A 45 4.16 3.62 -22.89
C LEU A 45 5.59 3.94 -23.31
N ASP A 46 6.01 5.17 -23.06
CA ASP A 46 7.40 5.57 -23.24
C ASP A 46 8.33 5.06 -22.12
N ALA A 47 9.60 5.40 -22.17
CA ALA A 47 10.59 4.91 -21.21
C ALA A 47 10.37 5.49 -19.79
N TYR A 48 9.96 6.74 -19.71
CA TYR A 48 9.73 7.42 -18.44
C TYR A 48 8.42 6.98 -17.79
N GLU A 49 7.37 6.79 -18.58
CA GLU A 49 6.08 6.26 -18.12
C GLU A 49 6.23 4.84 -17.56
N ILE A 50 7.07 4.00 -18.18
CA ILE A 50 7.37 2.65 -17.65
C ILE A 50 8.21 2.75 -16.36
N ALA A 51 9.14 3.68 -16.25
CA ALA A 51 9.88 3.89 -15.02
C ALA A 51 8.98 4.35 -13.88
N ASP A 52 8.01 5.22 -14.16
CA ASP A 52 7.00 5.67 -13.19
C ASP A 52 6.09 4.50 -12.77
N LEU A 53 5.61 3.70 -13.72
CA LEU A 53 4.83 2.50 -13.44
C LEU A 53 5.62 1.49 -12.57
N TYR A 54 6.92 1.32 -12.84
CA TYR A 54 7.76 0.46 -12.03
C TYR A 54 7.96 1.01 -10.61
N ARG A 55 8.04 2.32 -10.44
CA ARG A 55 8.10 2.96 -9.13
C ARG A 55 6.84 2.67 -8.30
N ASP A 56 5.67 2.62 -8.93
CA ASP A 56 4.41 2.30 -8.26
C ASP A 56 4.39 0.86 -7.72
N ARG A 57 5.23 -0.05 -8.28
CA ARG A 57 5.44 -1.40 -7.71
C ARG A 57 5.86 -1.35 -6.24
N TRP A 58 6.63 -0.33 -5.84
CA TRP A 58 7.06 -0.15 -4.45
C TRP A 58 5.89 0.01 -3.47
N GLU A 59 4.76 0.52 -3.94
CA GLU A 59 3.54 0.58 -3.12
C GLU A 59 3.05 -0.80 -2.68
N ILE A 60 3.37 -1.86 -3.42
CA ILE A 60 3.03 -3.24 -3.03
C ILE A 60 3.80 -3.62 -1.77
N GLU A 61 5.09 -3.34 -1.71
CA GLU A 61 5.93 -3.62 -0.54
C GLU A 61 5.48 -2.81 0.69
N VAL A 62 5.16 -1.54 0.47
CA VAL A 62 4.57 -0.67 1.50
C VAL A 62 3.22 -1.20 2.00
N ASN A 63 2.40 -1.76 1.11
CA ASN A 63 1.12 -2.35 1.48
C ASN A 63 1.29 -3.67 2.25
N TYR A 64 2.27 -4.50 1.92
CA TYR A 64 2.62 -5.67 2.72
C TYR A 64 3.07 -5.28 4.13
N ASP A 65 3.92 -4.26 4.27
CA ASP A 65 4.32 -3.74 5.58
C ASP A 65 3.10 -3.25 6.39
N ARG A 66 2.17 -2.55 5.74
CA ARG A 66 0.92 -2.12 6.38
C ARG A 66 0.06 -3.29 6.83
N LEU A 67 -0.12 -4.30 5.99
CA LEU A 67 -0.87 -5.51 6.34
C LEU A 67 -0.23 -6.25 7.51
N LYS A 68 1.07 -6.42 7.48
CA LYS A 68 1.82 -7.13 8.53
C LYS A 68 1.83 -6.34 9.84
N ASN A 69 2.21 -5.07 9.81
CA ASN A 69 2.51 -4.29 11.01
C ASN A 69 1.33 -3.44 11.50
N LYS A 70 0.33 -3.13 10.66
CA LYS A 70 -0.84 -2.31 11.04
C LYS A 70 -2.11 -3.12 11.19
N MET A 71 -2.29 -4.11 10.32
CA MET A 71 -3.45 -5.01 10.40
C MET A 71 -3.14 -6.25 11.22
N GLU A 72 -1.85 -6.51 11.51
CA GLU A 72 -1.39 -7.70 12.23
C GLU A 72 -1.97 -8.99 11.61
N ILE A 73 -1.92 -9.06 10.25
CA ILE A 73 -2.57 -10.12 9.48
C ILE A 73 -2.06 -11.53 9.83
N GLU A 74 -0.88 -11.63 10.44
CA GLU A 74 -0.28 -12.88 10.90
C GLU A 74 -0.78 -13.31 12.29
N ASN A 75 -1.58 -12.47 12.98
CA ASN A 75 -2.12 -12.76 14.31
C ASN A 75 -3.56 -13.27 14.18
N TYR A 76 -3.76 -14.52 14.50
CA TYR A 76 -5.06 -15.18 14.38
C TYR A 76 -5.73 -15.38 15.75
N SER A 77 -7.06 -15.28 15.78
CA SER A 77 -7.86 -15.45 17.00
C SER A 77 -8.00 -16.93 17.41
N GLY A 78 -7.74 -17.86 16.51
CA GLY A 78 -7.84 -19.29 16.74
C GLY A 78 -6.91 -20.12 15.88
N LYS A 79 -6.90 -21.43 16.11
CA LYS A 79 -6.04 -22.41 15.41
C LYS A 79 -6.79 -23.20 14.33
N LEU A 80 -8.11 -23.13 14.30
CA LEU A 80 -8.90 -23.83 13.29
C LEU A 80 -8.74 -23.16 11.94
N GLU A 81 -8.62 -23.93 10.88
CA GLU A 81 -8.45 -23.45 9.51
C GLU A 81 -9.53 -22.42 9.13
N GLN A 82 -10.77 -22.65 9.51
CA GLN A 82 -11.87 -21.74 9.24
C GLN A 82 -11.69 -20.39 9.94
N THR A 83 -11.25 -20.37 11.20
CA THR A 83 -10.98 -19.16 11.96
C THR A 83 -9.83 -18.37 11.34
N VAL A 84 -8.74 -19.05 10.97
CA VAL A 84 -7.60 -18.43 10.28
C VAL A 84 -8.05 -17.78 8.96
N LYS A 85 -8.85 -18.47 8.16
CA LYS A 85 -9.39 -17.92 6.90
C LYS A 85 -10.30 -16.70 7.15
N GLN A 86 -11.17 -16.75 8.15
CA GLN A 86 -12.05 -15.63 8.51
C GLN A 86 -11.24 -14.40 8.92
N ASP A 87 -10.26 -14.57 9.80
CA ASP A 87 -9.39 -13.48 10.24
C ASP A 87 -8.58 -12.87 9.09
N PHE A 88 -8.06 -13.72 8.22
CA PHE A 88 -7.31 -13.29 7.05
C PHE A 88 -8.18 -12.45 6.11
N TYR A 89 -9.32 -13.00 5.67
CA TYR A 89 -10.18 -12.30 4.71
C TYR A 89 -10.83 -11.05 5.30
N SER A 90 -11.20 -11.04 6.57
CA SER A 90 -11.71 -9.82 7.23
C SER A 90 -10.67 -8.72 7.31
N SER A 91 -9.40 -9.08 7.57
CA SER A 91 -8.29 -8.14 7.59
C SER A 91 -8.04 -7.54 6.21
N ILE A 92 -8.01 -8.36 5.16
CA ILE A 92 -7.88 -7.91 3.76
C ILE A 92 -9.06 -7.00 3.37
N TYR A 93 -10.29 -7.36 3.73
CA TYR A 93 -11.47 -6.57 3.43
C TYR A 93 -11.38 -5.16 4.05
N ILE A 94 -11.10 -5.08 5.35
CA ILE A 94 -10.97 -3.81 6.07
C ILE A 94 -9.82 -2.98 5.50
N PHE A 95 -8.70 -3.62 5.16
CA PHE A 95 -7.56 -2.93 4.57
C PHE A 95 -7.90 -2.32 3.20
N ASN A 96 -8.52 -3.09 2.31
CA ASN A 96 -8.94 -2.60 0.99
C ASN A 96 -9.93 -1.44 1.12
N LEU A 97 -10.90 -1.55 2.02
CA LEU A 97 -11.84 -0.47 2.30
C LEU A 97 -11.12 0.79 2.81
N ALA A 98 -10.15 0.62 3.71
CA ALA A 98 -9.33 1.72 4.20
C ALA A 98 -8.52 2.39 3.09
N MET A 99 -7.99 1.63 2.13
CA MET A 99 -7.24 2.19 0.99
C MET A 99 -8.15 2.98 0.05
N ILE A 100 -9.36 2.50 -0.24
CA ILE A 100 -10.36 3.23 -1.05
C ILE A 100 -10.70 4.57 -0.38
N LEU A 101 -11.00 4.54 0.92
CA LEU A 101 -11.34 5.75 1.67
C LEU A 101 -10.15 6.70 1.81
N LYS A 102 -8.94 6.18 2.01
CA LYS A 102 -7.69 6.98 2.01
C LYS A 102 -7.54 7.75 0.70
N ASN A 103 -7.75 7.08 -0.45
CA ASN A 103 -7.63 7.72 -1.75
C ASN A 103 -8.68 8.84 -1.94
N ASN A 104 -9.90 8.62 -1.47
CA ASN A 104 -10.92 9.66 -1.49
C ASN A 104 -10.56 10.85 -0.59
N ILE A 105 -10.05 10.61 0.63
CA ILE A 105 -9.57 11.67 1.52
C ILE A 105 -8.42 12.43 0.89
N GLN A 106 -7.47 11.73 0.25
CA GLN A 106 -6.31 12.34 -0.39
C GLN A 106 -6.71 13.29 -1.53
N LYS A 107 -7.72 12.94 -2.34
CA LYS A 107 -8.28 13.84 -3.36
C LYS A 107 -8.77 15.16 -2.77
N HIS A 108 -9.43 15.14 -1.60
CA HIS A 108 -9.85 16.36 -0.91
C HIS A 108 -8.67 17.22 -0.39
N LEU A 109 -7.50 16.61 -0.21
CA LEU A 109 -6.30 17.30 0.27
C LEU A 109 -5.41 17.83 -0.85
N GLU A 110 -5.65 17.46 -2.11
CA GLU A 110 -4.77 17.78 -3.25
C GLU A 110 -4.46 19.28 -3.37
N ARG A 111 -5.46 20.16 -3.27
CA ARG A 111 -5.24 21.62 -3.33
C ARG A 111 -4.32 22.13 -2.23
N LYS A 112 -4.49 21.60 -1.01
CA LYS A 112 -3.65 21.97 0.14
C LYS A 112 -2.24 21.43 -0.03
N ASN A 113 -2.13 20.20 -0.52
CA ASN A 113 -0.85 19.52 -0.73
C ASN A 113 -0.04 20.17 -1.83
N LYS A 114 -0.66 20.56 -2.95
CA LYS A 114 0.04 21.28 -4.03
C LYS A 114 0.76 22.52 -3.50
N LYS A 115 0.02 23.40 -2.81
CA LYS A 115 0.60 24.62 -2.21
C LYS A 115 1.68 24.33 -1.16
N LYS A 116 1.52 23.25 -0.39
CA LYS A 116 2.44 22.89 0.70
C LYS A 116 3.73 22.29 0.18
N ARG A 117 3.65 21.45 -0.87
CA ARG A 117 4.83 20.90 -1.55
C ARG A 117 5.67 21.99 -2.20
N GLU A 118 5.04 22.93 -2.92
CA GLU A 118 5.70 24.04 -3.60
C GLU A 118 6.46 24.95 -2.64
N LYS A 119 5.89 25.22 -1.45
CA LYS A 119 6.46 26.17 -0.49
C LYS A 119 7.46 25.57 0.50
N GLU A 120 7.16 24.35 0.99
CA GLU A 120 7.83 23.79 2.17
C GLU A 120 8.36 22.37 1.94
N ASN A 121 8.21 21.80 0.76
CA ASN A 121 8.52 20.40 0.48
C ASN A 121 7.86 19.43 1.51
N LYS A 122 6.58 19.67 1.84
CA LYS A 122 5.79 18.91 2.80
C LYS A 122 4.43 18.60 2.24
N GLU A 123 3.78 17.57 2.76
CA GLU A 123 2.39 17.26 2.40
C GLU A 123 1.58 16.74 3.59
N TYR A 124 0.27 16.95 3.53
CA TYR A 124 -0.66 16.33 4.48
C TYR A 124 -0.98 14.91 4.02
N ARG A 125 -0.83 13.97 4.94
CA ARG A 125 -1.16 12.55 4.72
C ARG A 125 -2.23 12.08 5.70
N THR A 126 -3.09 11.19 5.22
CA THR A 126 -4.13 10.55 6.05
C THR A 126 -3.51 9.60 7.06
N ASN A 127 -3.95 9.68 8.32
CA ASN A 127 -3.57 8.70 9.33
C ASN A 127 -4.35 7.39 9.12
N ILE A 128 -3.67 6.41 8.53
CA ILE A 128 -4.27 5.11 8.19
C ILE A 128 -4.72 4.35 9.43
N ASN A 129 -3.99 4.41 10.55
CA ASN A 129 -4.35 3.69 11.76
C ASN A 129 -5.68 4.21 12.33
N THR A 130 -5.84 5.53 12.38
CA THR A 130 -7.10 6.15 12.81
C THR A 130 -8.25 5.80 11.86
N LEU A 131 -7.97 5.77 10.55
CA LEU A 131 -8.97 5.41 9.54
C LEU A 131 -9.44 3.96 9.68
N ILE A 132 -8.51 3.01 9.83
CA ILE A 132 -8.82 1.60 10.09
C ILE A 132 -9.65 1.45 11.37
N GLY A 133 -9.27 2.11 12.47
CA GLY A 133 -10.04 2.09 13.72
C GLY A 133 -11.47 2.59 13.53
N ARG A 134 -11.67 3.66 12.75
CA ARG A 134 -13.02 4.18 12.45
C ARG A 134 -13.85 3.21 11.63
N ILE A 135 -13.24 2.53 10.65
CA ILE A 135 -13.92 1.52 9.85
C ILE A 135 -14.35 0.35 10.74
N LYS A 136 -13.42 -0.17 11.57
CA LYS A 136 -13.71 -1.27 12.50
C LYS A 136 -14.90 -0.93 13.42
N ASN A 137 -14.92 0.28 13.98
CA ASN A 137 -15.99 0.75 14.88
C ASN A 137 -17.34 0.95 14.18
N LYS A 138 -17.36 1.03 12.85
CA LYS A 138 -18.57 1.22 12.04
C LYS A 138 -18.90 0.01 11.17
N LEU A 139 -18.15 -1.07 11.32
CA LEU A 139 -18.28 -2.23 10.45
C LEU A 139 -19.66 -2.86 10.54
N LEU A 140 -20.19 -3.02 11.75
CA LEU A 140 -21.53 -3.56 11.97
C LEU A 140 -22.59 -2.66 11.34
N ASP A 141 -22.53 -1.36 11.59
CA ASP A 141 -23.45 -0.39 11.00
C ASP A 141 -23.42 -0.47 9.46
N LEU A 142 -22.21 -0.59 8.87
CA LEU A 142 -22.04 -0.71 7.41
C LEU A 142 -22.69 -1.96 6.81
N PHE A 143 -22.75 -3.07 7.56
CA PHE A 143 -23.36 -4.31 7.07
C PHE A 143 -24.86 -4.39 7.32
N THR A 144 -25.39 -3.64 8.27
CA THR A 144 -26.82 -3.68 8.65
C THR A 144 -27.62 -2.52 8.10
N SER A 145 -26.98 -1.47 7.60
CA SER A 145 -27.61 -0.28 7.04
C SER A 145 -28.08 -0.48 5.60
N ASP A 146 -29.08 0.27 5.20
CA ASP A 146 -29.45 0.40 3.79
C ASP A 146 -28.41 1.22 2.99
N ASN A 147 -28.62 1.33 1.67
CA ASN A 147 -27.68 2.00 0.79
C ASN A 147 -27.49 3.49 1.11
N GLU A 148 -28.54 4.18 1.53
CA GLU A 148 -28.44 5.63 1.84
C GLU A 148 -27.74 5.86 3.19
N GLU A 149 -28.07 5.08 4.19
CA GLU A 149 -27.41 5.13 5.49
C GLU A 149 -25.93 4.76 5.37
N MET A 150 -25.60 3.71 4.61
CA MET A 150 -24.21 3.30 4.34
C MET A 150 -23.42 4.44 3.68
N LYS A 151 -23.99 5.12 2.72
CA LYS A 151 -23.40 6.29 2.06
C LYS A 151 -23.11 7.42 3.06
N MET A 152 -24.07 7.73 3.92
CA MET A 152 -23.89 8.74 4.98
C MET A 152 -22.78 8.35 5.96
N ILE A 153 -22.64 7.05 6.30
CA ILE A 153 -21.55 6.55 7.15
C ILE A 153 -20.20 6.79 6.49
N PHE A 154 -20.05 6.44 5.20
CA PHE A 154 -18.82 6.67 4.46
C PHE A 154 -18.47 8.15 4.35
N GLU A 155 -19.42 9.01 4.02
CA GLU A 155 -19.20 10.46 3.97
C GLU A 155 -18.72 11.01 5.33
N ARG A 156 -19.30 10.52 6.42
CA ARG A 156 -18.90 10.90 7.79
C ARG A 156 -17.48 10.45 8.11
N ILE A 157 -17.10 9.23 7.69
CA ILE A 157 -15.73 8.72 7.86
C ILE A 157 -14.75 9.57 7.05
N ILE A 158 -15.05 9.90 5.79
CA ILE A 158 -14.22 10.74 4.93
C ILE A 158 -14.07 12.14 5.54
N LYS A 159 -15.17 12.78 5.93
CA LYS A 159 -15.17 14.13 6.53
C LYS A 159 -14.32 14.20 7.79
N ARG A 160 -14.34 13.16 8.61
CA ARG A 160 -13.47 13.05 9.80
C ARG A 160 -12.03 12.74 9.40
N GLY A 161 -11.81 11.88 8.42
CA GLY A 161 -10.49 11.52 7.91
C GLY A 161 -9.71 12.71 7.34
N VAL A 162 -10.41 13.69 6.73
CA VAL A 162 -9.81 14.97 6.29
C VAL A 162 -9.32 15.82 7.46
N LYS A 163 -9.81 15.60 8.67
CA LYS A 163 -9.35 16.28 9.91
C LYS A 163 -8.20 15.53 10.57
N ASP A 164 -8.16 14.20 10.46
CA ASP A 164 -7.15 13.33 11.07
C ASP A 164 -5.95 13.14 10.15
N ILE A 165 -5.30 14.23 9.83
CA ILE A 165 -4.14 14.27 8.95
C ILE A 165 -2.88 14.61 9.74
N TYR A 166 -1.74 14.18 9.22
CA TYR A 166 -0.43 14.59 9.72
C TYR A 166 0.40 15.21 8.61
N LEU A 167 1.32 16.06 8.98
CA LEU A 167 2.24 16.70 8.06
C LEU A 167 3.44 15.77 7.83
N TYR A 168 3.63 15.34 6.58
CA TYR A 168 4.80 14.60 6.16
C TYR A 168 5.84 15.58 5.58
N ASP A 169 7.06 15.49 6.07
CA ASP A 169 8.19 16.31 5.65
C ASP A 169 9.15 15.44 4.82
N PHE A 170 9.34 15.78 3.54
CA PHE A 170 10.22 15.05 2.64
C PHE A 170 11.70 15.25 2.99
N ASN A 171 12.04 16.39 3.65
CA ASN A 171 13.41 16.70 4.07
C ASN A 171 13.79 16.00 5.39
N ARG A 172 12.85 15.33 6.04
CA ARG A 172 13.13 14.62 7.27
C ARG A 172 14.05 13.44 6.99
N SER A 173 15.34 13.57 7.35
CA SER A 173 16.29 12.46 7.29
C SER A 173 15.69 11.25 8.00
N LYS A 174 15.66 10.11 7.31
CA LYS A 174 15.34 8.83 7.95
C LYS A 174 16.34 8.68 9.10
N LYS A 175 15.90 8.80 10.36
CA LYS A 175 16.71 8.40 11.50
C LYS A 175 17.20 6.99 11.18
N GLN A 176 18.52 6.78 11.15
CA GLN A 176 19.10 5.46 10.97
C GLN A 176 18.39 4.52 11.93
N TRP A 177 17.71 3.54 11.38
CA TRP A 177 17.23 2.42 12.13
C TRP A 177 18.48 1.73 12.66
N HIS A 178 18.77 1.89 13.96
CA HIS A 178 19.71 1.00 14.60
C HIS A 178 19.13 -0.41 14.42
N GLU A 179 19.86 -1.27 13.76
CA GLU A 179 19.54 -2.70 13.66
C GLU A 179 19.33 -3.21 15.08
N LYS A 180 18.07 -3.28 15.49
CA LYS A 180 17.73 -4.09 16.66
C LYS A 180 18.02 -5.51 16.23
N THR A 181 19.06 -6.08 16.80
CA THR A 181 19.38 -7.51 16.68
C THR A 181 18.09 -8.30 16.84
N PHE A 182 17.63 -8.88 15.73
CA PHE A 182 16.39 -9.64 15.66
C PHE A 182 16.64 -10.96 16.40
N VAL A 183 16.36 -10.98 17.68
CA VAL A 183 16.28 -12.24 18.43
C VAL A 183 14.98 -12.90 17.99
N GLY A 184 15.07 -13.79 17.02
CA GLY A 184 13.96 -14.56 16.48
C GLY A 184 13.37 -15.47 17.55
N LYS A 185 12.49 -14.94 18.38
CA LYS A 185 11.56 -15.74 19.15
C LYS A 185 10.30 -15.90 18.32
N PHE A 186 10.13 -17.06 17.70
CA PHE A 186 8.84 -17.53 17.21
C PHE A 186 7.87 -17.55 18.41
N ARG A 187 7.19 -16.45 18.64
CA ARG A 187 6.05 -16.41 19.52
C ARG A 187 4.81 -16.57 18.64
N PHE A 188 3.97 -17.54 18.94
CA PHE A 188 2.57 -17.52 18.49
C PHE A 188 1.97 -16.22 19.02
N ASN A 189 1.84 -15.23 18.13
CA ASN A 189 1.22 -13.97 18.48
C ASN A 189 -0.31 -14.18 18.43
N GLN A 190 -0.90 -14.45 19.59
CA GLN A 190 -2.34 -14.32 19.74
C GLN A 190 -2.71 -12.85 19.69
N ARG A 191 -3.76 -12.49 18.92
CA ARG A 191 -4.35 -11.16 19.00
C ARG A 191 -4.69 -10.90 20.47
N ARG A 192 -4.24 -9.77 21.00
CA ARG A 192 -4.72 -9.31 22.29
C ARG A 192 -6.20 -9.02 22.10
N ASN A 193 -7.06 -9.68 22.89
CA ASN A 193 -8.47 -9.32 22.98
C ASN A 193 -8.54 -7.85 23.40
N ILE A 194 -9.08 -6.99 22.51
CA ILE A 194 -9.37 -5.59 22.76
C ILE A 194 -10.84 -5.53 23.19
#